data_36888a56221c1c50ae0d1b32cfed88a4
#
_entry.id   36888a56221c1c50ae0d1b32cfed88a4
#
_cell.length_a   1.000
_cell.length_b   1.000
_cell.length_c   1.000
_cell.angle_alpha   90.00
_cell.angle_beta   90.00
_cell.angle_gamma   90.00
#
_symmetry.space_group_name_H-M   'P 1'
#
loop_
_entity.id
_entity.type
_entity.pdbx_description
1 polymer ?
#
loop_
_entity_poly.entity_id
_entity_poly.type
_entity_poly.pdbx_seq_one_letter_code
_entity_poly.pdbx_strand_id
1 'polypeptide(L)'
;MKRVDRNLTKEILFGGLRWYKKIYWILQHTAKKRDLKTVSPQVRAALILGTYQIFYMDRIPDRAAVNESVEYVRFKSEAGAVPFVNGILRQIARRAEYFTKPDKKNKPVEYLALQYSHPDWLVKRWLDRFKFERMETMLEANNQPPPVFIRVNGAKTTPMDLQESLLRDEQTHSEKGNLKGCLILKKHPDMSPEGLFARGFYTIQDQASQLISYLVNLQPEATIVDAAAGPGGKLTHMCEMGQGKIKLIAVEKSGPQMERARQTATRLGHDTNIEWVFSDFMDYTPKDKVDRVLLDAPCTGLGVLRRHPEGKWQKAESGIKELAEQQKKLIEHALKMLKPGGEMIYSVCSFETDETESQMRWVKSTYGDQVEVVSPVSRLPDYFKRYVTRENVLMIYAGNQDDMDGFGAFIIRWKGAP
;
A
#
# COMPACT_ATOMS: atom_id res chain seq x y z
N MET A 1 14.64 -21.65 -4.87
CA MET A 1 13.18 -21.92 -4.87
C MET A 1 12.62 -21.55 -6.23
N LYS A 2 11.88 -22.46 -6.89
CA LYS A 2 11.25 -22.19 -8.20
C LYS A 2 10.22 -21.07 -8.09
N ARG A 3 9.93 -20.37 -9.22
CA ARG A 3 8.95 -19.24 -9.25
C ARG A 3 7.57 -19.67 -8.73
N VAL A 4 7.11 -20.86 -9.11
CA VAL A 4 5.82 -21.42 -8.67
C VAL A 4 5.77 -21.60 -7.16
N ASP A 5 6.81 -22.20 -6.56
CA ASP A 5 6.88 -22.43 -5.12
C ASP A 5 6.93 -21.12 -4.33
N ARG A 6 7.64 -20.11 -4.85
CA ARG A 6 7.71 -18.78 -4.24
C ARG A 6 6.35 -18.07 -4.25
N ASN A 7 5.57 -18.19 -5.32
CA ASN A 7 4.25 -17.62 -5.41
C ASN A 7 3.28 -18.32 -4.46
N LEU A 8 3.33 -19.64 -4.40
CA LEU A 8 2.53 -20.43 -3.46
C LEU A 8 2.87 -20.06 -1.99
N THR A 9 4.16 -19.96 -1.66
CA THR A 9 4.61 -19.55 -0.33
C THR A 9 4.06 -18.16 0.05
N LYS A 10 4.11 -17.20 -0.88
CA LYS A 10 3.55 -15.86 -0.65
C LYS A 10 2.04 -15.89 -0.45
N GLU A 11 1.33 -16.67 -1.25
CA GLU A 11 -0.12 -16.81 -1.13
C GLU A 11 -0.52 -17.39 0.22
N ILE A 12 0.12 -18.47 0.65
CA ILE A 12 -0.16 -19.10 1.95
C ILE A 12 0.17 -18.12 3.10
N LEU A 13 1.32 -17.44 3.05
CA LEU A 13 1.74 -16.53 4.10
C LEU A 13 0.84 -15.29 4.20
N PHE A 14 0.67 -14.58 3.09
CA PHE A 14 -0.14 -13.37 3.08
C PHE A 14 -1.62 -13.66 3.27
N GLY A 15 -2.10 -14.79 2.77
CA GLY A 15 -3.46 -15.24 3.01
C GLY A 15 -3.71 -15.58 4.48
N GLY A 16 -2.80 -16.31 5.11
CA GLY A 16 -2.85 -16.58 6.55
C GLY A 16 -2.87 -15.31 7.38
N LEU A 17 -2.06 -14.30 7.04
CA LEU A 17 -2.06 -12.99 7.68
C LEU A 17 -3.36 -12.21 7.41
N ARG A 18 -3.85 -12.22 6.17
CA ARG A 18 -5.08 -11.55 5.75
C ARG A 18 -6.30 -12.03 6.55
N TRP A 19 -6.39 -13.33 6.77
CA TRP A 19 -7.49 -13.98 7.45
C TRP A 19 -7.19 -14.39 8.89
N TYR A 20 -6.10 -13.88 9.48
CA TYR A 20 -5.56 -14.29 10.78
C TYR A 20 -6.60 -14.32 11.89
N LYS A 21 -7.38 -13.26 12.12
CA LYS A 21 -8.36 -13.18 13.19
C LYS A 21 -9.46 -14.24 13.06
N LYS A 22 -9.99 -14.39 11.84
CA LYS A 22 -11.04 -15.39 11.57
C LYS A 22 -10.51 -16.80 11.74
N ILE A 23 -9.32 -17.09 11.21
CA ILE A 23 -8.65 -18.37 11.37
C ILE A 23 -8.36 -18.66 12.85
N TYR A 24 -7.81 -17.70 13.58
CA TYR A 24 -7.51 -17.86 15.00
C TYR A 24 -8.78 -18.13 15.82
N TRP A 25 -9.88 -17.44 15.51
CA TRP A 25 -11.16 -17.68 16.13
C TRP A 25 -11.70 -19.09 15.86
N ILE A 26 -11.64 -19.58 14.62
CA ILE A 26 -12.02 -20.94 14.24
C ILE A 26 -11.19 -21.97 15.01
N LEU A 27 -9.88 -21.78 15.03
CA LEU A 27 -8.93 -22.64 15.73
C LEU A 27 -9.23 -22.71 17.23
N GLN A 28 -9.48 -21.57 17.89
CA GLN A 28 -9.77 -21.50 19.32
C GLN A 28 -11.09 -22.22 19.66
N HIS A 29 -12.12 -22.07 18.83
CA HIS A 29 -13.38 -22.79 18.99
C HIS A 29 -13.23 -24.31 18.78
N THR A 30 -12.36 -24.71 17.87
CA THR A 30 -12.07 -26.14 17.62
C THR A 30 -11.23 -26.75 18.74
N ALA A 31 -10.25 -26.01 19.23
CA ALA A 31 -9.35 -26.46 20.32
C ALA A 31 -10.05 -26.51 21.70
N LYS A 32 -11.25 -25.88 21.84
CA LYS A 32 -12.09 -25.86 23.03
C LYS A 32 -11.38 -25.51 24.35
N LYS A 33 -10.73 -26.47 24.99
CA LYS A 33 -10.11 -26.35 26.31
C LYS A 33 -8.67 -25.85 26.30
N ARG A 34 -8.00 -25.88 25.14
CA ARG A 34 -6.59 -25.51 25.05
C ARG A 34 -6.47 -24.06 24.49
N ASP A 35 -5.93 -23.17 25.29
CA ASP A 35 -5.61 -21.81 24.83
C ASP A 35 -4.46 -21.87 23.81
N LEU A 36 -4.71 -21.40 22.60
CA LEU A 36 -3.70 -21.36 21.54
C LEU A 36 -2.54 -20.41 21.84
N LYS A 37 -2.68 -19.51 22.80
CA LYS A 37 -1.57 -18.68 23.27
C LYS A 37 -0.49 -19.50 23.98
N THR A 38 -0.85 -20.65 24.55
CA THR A 38 0.06 -21.53 25.29
C THR A 38 0.83 -22.52 24.41
N VAL A 39 0.46 -22.65 23.12
CA VAL A 39 1.20 -23.50 22.20
C VAL A 39 2.39 -22.75 21.59
N SER A 40 3.45 -23.49 21.18
CA SER A 40 4.62 -22.88 20.57
C SER A 40 4.25 -22.06 19.31
N PRO A 41 5.06 -21.04 18.98
CA PRO A 41 4.85 -20.27 17.75
C PRO A 41 4.83 -21.13 16.49
N GLN A 42 5.62 -22.18 16.45
CA GLN A 42 5.73 -23.13 15.33
C GLN A 42 4.43 -23.91 15.15
N VAL A 43 3.90 -24.47 16.24
CA VAL A 43 2.60 -25.18 16.23
C VAL A 43 1.47 -24.25 15.83
N ARG A 44 1.46 -23.04 16.37
CA ARG A 44 0.45 -22.04 16.03
C ARG A 44 0.52 -21.63 14.56
N ALA A 45 1.73 -21.44 14.02
CA ALA A 45 1.92 -21.14 12.59
C ALA A 45 1.41 -22.30 11.71
N ALA A 46 1.73 -23.56 12.04
CA ALA A 46 1.24 -24.74 11.33
C ALA A 46 -0.30 -24.79 11.31
N LEU A 47 -0.94 -24.54 12.46
CA LEU A 47 -2.39 -24.50 12.55
C LEU A 47 -3.00 -23.40 11.70
N ILE A 48 -2.45 -22.18 11.75
CA ILE A 48 -2.95 -21.03 10.98
C ILE A 48 -2.82 -21.27 9.49
N LEU A 49 -1.63 -21.68 9.02
CA LEU A 49 -1.36 -21.87 7.59
C LEU A 49 -2.10 -23.10 7.04
N GLY A 50 -2.23 -24.17 7.84
CA GLY A 50 -3.05 -25.34 7.49
C GLY A 50 -4.53 -24.99 7.36
N THR A 51 -5.07 -24.21 8.30
CA THR A 51 -6.46 -23.75 8.26
C THR A 51 -6.71 -22.83 7.08
N TYR A 52 -5.77 -21.91 6.77
CA TYR A 52 -5.88 -21.06 5.58
C TYR A 52 -5.99 -21.89 4.31
N GLN A 53 -5.13 -22.90 4.15
CA GLN A 53 -5.16 -23.79 2.98
C GLN A 53 -6.50 -24.52 2.86
N ILE A 54 -7.05 -25.04 3.94
CA ILE A 54 -8.34 -25.76 3.97
C ILE A 54 -9.51 -24.86 3.56
N PHE A 55 -9.52 -23.58 4.00
CA PHE A 55 -10.68 -22.69 3.79
C PHE A 55 -10.61 -21.83 2.52
N TYR A 56 -9.42 -21.58 2.00
CA TYR A 56 -9.22 -20.53 0.98
C TYR A 56 -8.39 -20.98 -0.24
N MET A 57 -7.97 -22.25 -0.27
CA MET A 57 -7.15 -22.76 -1.38
C MET A 57 -7.76 -24.01 -2.02
N ASP A 58 -8.82 -23.83 -2.79
CA ASP A 58 -9.59 -24.93 -3.42
C ASP A 58 -8.75 -25.92 -4.23
N ARG A 59 -7.57 -25.50 -4.70
CA ARG A 59 -6.65 -26.37 -5.46
C ARG A 59 -5.73 -27.23 -4.58
N ILE A 60 -5.74 -27.03 -3.26
CA ILE A 60 -4.98 -27.84 -2.32
C ILE A 60 -5.97 -28.78 -1.60
N PRO A 61 -5.84 -30.10 -1.78
CA PRO A 61 -6.70 -31.03 -1.03
C PRO A 61 -6.48 -30.89 0.48
N ASP A 62 -7.54 -30.92 1.27
CA ASP A 62 -7.50 -30.84 2.74
C ASP A 62 -6.49 -31.78 3.35
N ARG A 63 -6.45 -33.04 2.84
CA ARG A 63 -5.49 -34.06 3.28
C ARG A 63 -4.04 -33.59 3.10
N ALA A 64 -3.73 -32.91 1.99
CA ALA A 64 -2.39 -32.40 1.74
C ALA A 64 -2.06 -31.26 2.72
N ALA A 65 -2.97 -30.30 2.92
CA ALA A 65 -2.79 -29.21 3.89
C ALA A 65 -2.55 -29.74 5.32
N VAL A 66 -3.29 -30.77 5.74
CA VAL A 66 -3.10 -31.42 7.04
C VAL A 66 -1.74 -32.09 7.14
N ASN A 67 -1.36 -32.89 6.13
CA ASN A 67 -0.09 -33.64 6.13
C ASN A 67 1.11 -32.70 6.18
N GLU A 68 1.15 -31.67 5.32
CA GLU A 68 2.26 -30.70 5.29
C GLU A 68 2.40 -29.95 6.60
N SER A 69 1.27 -29.57 7.23
CA SER A 69 1.29 -28.92 8.55
C SER A 69 1.87 -29.85 9.64
N VAL A 70 1.55 -31.14 9.60
CA VAL A 70 2.07 -32.16 10.53
C VAL A 70 3.57 -32.37 10.29
N GLU A 71 4.01 -32.51 9.03
CA GLU A 71 5.42 -32.69 8.70
C GLU A 71 6.26 -31.45 9.09
N TYR A 72 5.72 -30.26 8.91
CA TYR A 72 6.36 -29.02 9.39
C TYR A 72 6.60 -29.05 10.91
N VAL A 73 5.62 -29.48 11.69
CA VAL A 73 5.74 -29.60 13.17
C VAL A 73 6.79 -30.63 13.56
N ARG A 74 6.84 -31.77 12.87
CA ARG A 74 7.93 -32.80 13.06
C ARG A 74 9.30 -32.19 12.74
N PHE A 75 9.42 -31.54 11.61
CA PHE A 75 10.68 -30.91 11.18
C PHE A 75 11.18 -29.86 12.20
N LYS A 76 10.27 -29.17 12.88
CA LYS A 76 10.59 -28.20 13.94
C LYS A 76 10.84 -28.83 15.32
N SER A 77 11.02 -30.16 15.39
CA SER A 77 11.25 -30.91 16.63
C SER A 77 10.13 -30.80 17.66
N GLU A 78 8.91 -30.53 17.21
CA GLU A 78 7.69 -30.44 18.02
C GLU A 78 6.83 -31.71 17.91
N ALA A 79 7.49 -32.87 17.87
CA ALA A 79 6.83 -34.17 17.62
C ALA A 79 5.67 -34.48 18.57
N GLY A 80 5.77 -34.06 19.83
CA GLY A 80 4.69 -34.20 20.83
C GLY A 80 3.39 -33.42 20.48
N ALA A 81 3.47 -32.41 19.61
CA ALA A 81 2.32 -31.64 19.16
C ALA A 81 1.64 -32.22 17.90
N VAL A 82 2.25 -33.21 17.24
CA VAL A 82 1.72 -33.82 16.01
C VAL A 82 0.29 -34.33 16.14
N PRO A 83 -0.09 -35.11 17.21
CA PRO A 83 -1.46 -35.57 17.37
C PRO A 83 -2.46 -34.43 17.52
N PHE A 84 -2.07 -33.36 18.20
CA PHE A 84 -2.89 -32.17 18.40
C PHE A 84 -3.14 -31.44 17.09
N VAL A 85 -2.09 -31.13 16.31
CA VAL A 85 -2.22 -30.43 15.02
C VAL A 85 -3.06 -31.25 14.04
N ASN A 86 -2.77 -32.56 13.92
CA ASN A 86 -3.54 -33.45 13.06
C ASN A 86 -5.02 -33.52 13.48
N GLY A 87 -5.30 -33.65 14.78
CA GLY A 87 -6.67 -33.70 15.31
C GLY A 87 -7.47 -32.41 15.02
N ILE A 88 -6.88 -31.24 15.28
CA ILE A 88 -7.51 -29.93 15.05
C ILE A 88 -7.80 -29.72 13.56
N LEU A 89 -6.79 -29.87 12.69
CA LEU A 89 -6.96 -29.62 11.27
C LEU A 89 -7.93 -30.59 10.59
N ARG A 90 -7.92 -31.88 10.96
CA ARG A 90 -8.93 -32.84 10.47
C ARG A 90 -10.35 -32.51 10.95
N GLN A 91 -10.50 -32.00 12.18
CA GLN A 91 -11.80 -31.57 12.68
C GLN A 91 -12.30 -30.35 11.90
N ILE A 92 -11.42 -29.40 11.60
CA ILE A 92 -11.73 -28.22 10.80
C ILE A 92 -12.16 -28.64 9.38
N ALA A 93 -11.42 -29.50 8.70
CA ALA A 93 -11.75 -30.01 7.37
C ALA A 93 -13.14 -30.67 7.28
N ARG A 94 -13.59 -31.30 8.39
CA ARG A 94 -14.91 -31.96 8.44
C ARG A 94 -16.06 -31.04 8.81
N ARG A 95 -15.82 -29.85 9.39
CA ARG A 95 -16.84 -28.98 10.02
C ARG A 95 -16.78 -27.52 9.59
N ALA A 96 -16.24 -27.22 8.43
CA ALA A 96 -16.01 -25.85 7.95
C ALA A 96 -17.24 -24.91 8.01
N GLU A 97 -18.46 -25.45 8.04
CA GLU A 97 -19.71 -24.67 7.91
C GLU A 97 -20.42 -24.31 9.23
N TYR A 98 -19.96 -24.82 10.39
CA TYR A 98 -20.74 -24.78 11.65
C TYR A 98 -20.28 -23.74 12.67
N PHE A 99 -19.66 -22.64 12.29
CA PHE A 99 -19.24 -21.63 13.24
C PHE A 99 -20.26 -20.49 13.35
N THR A 100 -20.92 -20.36 14.52
CA THR A 100 -21.86 -19.27 14.80
C THR A 100 -21.11 -17.93 14.89
N LYS A 101 -21.43 -17.01 14.02
CA LYS A 101 -20.86 -15.66 14.01
C LYS A 101 -21.57 -14.76 15.03
N PRO A 102 -20.91 -13.67 15.48
CA PRO A 102 -21.57 -12.60 16.24
C PRO A 102 -22.78 -12.04 15.51
N ASP A 103 -23.75 -11.56 16.26
CA ASP A 103 -24.96 -10.94 15.70
C ASP A 103 -24.62 -9.60 15.03
N LYS A 104 -25.03 -9.46 13.77
CA LYS A 104 -24.75 -8.27 12.95
C LYS A 104 -25.37 -6.98 13.52
N LYS A 105 -26.57 -7.08 14.13
CA LYS A 105 -27.30 -5.90 14.62
C LYS A 105 -26.83 -5.48 16.00
N ASN A 106 -26.64 -6.45 16.91
CA ASN A 106 -26.33 -6.16 18.30
C ASN A 106 -24.81 -5.98 18.54
N LYS A 107 -23.97 -6.56 17.67
CA LYS A 107 -22.51 -6.56 17.81
C LYS A 107 -21.81 -6.26 16.48
N PRO A 108 -22.09 -5.10 15.85
CA PRO A 108 -21.61 -4.80 14.50
C PRO A 108 -20.09 -4.77 14.40
N VAL A 109 -19.37 -4.26 15.40
CA VAL A 109 -17.90 -4.25 15.42
C VAL A 109 -17.34 -5.67 15.44
N GLU A 110 -17.80 -6.51 16.38
CA GLU A 110 -17.35 -7.90 16.50
C GLU A 110 -17.67 -8.70 15.23
N TYR A 111 -18.88 -8.49 14.67
CA TYR A 111 -19.30 -9.12 13.43
C TYR A 111 -18.36 -8.76 12.25
N LEU A 112 -18.17 -7.47 11.99
CA LEU A 112 -17.31 -7.01 10.89
C LEU A 112 -15.86 -7.43 11.09
N ALA A 113 -15.34 -7.27 12.31
CA ALA A 113 -13.97 -7.62 12.63
C ALA A 113 -13.68 -9.11 12.44
N LEU A 114 -14.63 -9.98 12.78
CA LEU A 114 -14.51 -11.41 12.57
C LEU A 114 -14.78 -11.80 11.11
N GLN A 115 -15.87 -11.29 10.52
CA GLN A 115 -16.29 -11.66 9.17
C GLN A 115 -15.19 -11.34 8.15
N TYR A 116 -14.57 -10.15 8.26
CA TYR A 116 -13.55 -9.64 7.35
C TYR A 116 -12.12 -9.70 7.91
N SER A 117 -11.93 -10.31 9.07
CA SER A 117 -10.60 -10.50 9.69
C SER A 117 -9.81 -9.20 9.83
N HIS A 118 -10.32 -8.27 10.64
CA HIS A 118 -9.66 -7.02 11.00
C HIS A 118 -9.62 -6.84 12.53
N PRO A 119 -8.68 -6.03 13.07
CA PRO A 119 -8.67 -5.69 14.49
C PRO A 119 -9.94 -4.94 14.91
N ASP A 120 -10.47 -5.21 16.12
CA ASP A 120 -11.69 -4.56 16.62
C ASP A 120 -11.53 -3.05 16.72
N TRP A 121 -10.37 -2.56 17.18
CA TRP A 121 -10.09 -1.13 17.30
C TRP A 121 -10.19 -0.42 15.95
N LEU A 122 -9.70 -1.03 14.87
CA LEU A 122 -9.72 -0.46 13.54
C LEU A 122 -11.13 -0.41 12.96
N VAL A 123 -11.87 -1.52 13.13
CA VAL A 123 -13.27 -1.59 12.71
C VAL A 123 -14.12 -0.57 13.46
N LYS A 124 -13.95 -0.45 14.80
CA LYS A 124 -14.64 0.54 15.61
C LYS A 124 -14.37 1.96 15.11
N ARG A 125 -13.07 2.31 14.95
CA ARG A 125 -12.63 3.62 14.49
C ARG A 125 -13.22 3.99 13.12
N TRP A 126 -13.26 3.07 12.19
CA TRP A 126 -13.83 3.32 10.87
C TRP A 126 -15.36 3.34 10.88
N LEU A 127 -16.01 2.54 11.74
CA LEU A 127 -17.47 2.51 11.88
C LEU A 127 -18.01 3.85 12.46
N ASP A 128 -17.20 4.57 13.24
CA ASP A 128 -17.52 5.92 13.72
C ASP A 128 -17.53 6.97 12.58
N ARG A 129 -16.92 6.67 11.44
CA ARG A 129 -16.79 7.57 10.27
C ARG A 129 -17.65 7.15 9.08
N PHE A 130 -17.87 5.87 8.91
CA PHE A 130 -18.50 5.31 7.73
C PHE A 130 -19.75 4.51 8.07
N LYS A 131 -20.75 4.56 7.18
CA LYS A 131 -21.92 3.70 7.29
C LYS A 131 -21.55 2.22 7.17
N PHE A 132 -22.36 1.37 7.76
CA PHE A 132 -22.12 -0.08 7.84
C PHE A 132 -21.83 -0.73 6.47
N GLU A 133 -22.64 -0.42 5.45
CA GLU A 133 -22.50 -0.99 4.10
C GLU A 133 -21.20 -0.55 3.44
N ARG A 134 -20.79 0.71 3.67
CA ARG A 134 -19.50 1.21 3.19
C ARG A 134 -18.35 0.49 3.88
N MET A 135 -18.49 0.21 5.17
CA MET A 135 -17.52 -0.57 5.93
C MET A 135 -17.36 -1.99 5.37
N GLU A 136 -18.46 -2.68 5.08
CA GLU A 136 -18.40 -4.02 4.46
C GLU A 136 -17.58 -3.97 3.17
N THR A 137 -17.86 -3.02 2.28
CA THR A 137 -17.12 -2.85 1.01
C THR A 137 -15.62 -2.61 1.24
N MET A 138 -15.26 -1.73 2.19
CA MET A 138 -13.86 -1.40 2.47
C MET A 138 -13.09 -2.59 3.06
N LEU A 139 -13.70 -3.28 4.03
CA LEU A 139 -13.09 -4.43 4.70
C LEU A 139 -12.95 -5.63 3.75
N GLU A 140 -13.92 -5.83 2.86
CA GLU A 140 -13.86 -6.84 1.81
C GLU A 140 -12.74 -6.54 0.82
N ALA A 141 -12.65 -5.30 0.33
CA ALA A 141 -11.60 -4.87 -0.59
C ALA A 141 -10.19 -5.07 -0.01
N ASN A 142 -10.00 -4.85 1.30
CA ASN A 142 -8.74 -5.11 1.98
C ASN A 142 -8.35 -6.61 1.98
N ASN A 143 -9.30 -7.50 1.73
CA ASN A 143 -9.07 -8.94 1.67
C ASN A 143 -8.94 -9.49 0.24
N GLN A 144 -9.22 -8.67 -0.76
CA GLN A 144 -9.03 -9.07 -2.15
C GLN A 144 -7.56 -8.96 -2.57
N PRO A 145 -7.09 -9.80 -3.50
CA PRO A 145 -5.80 -9.60 -4.15
C PRO A 145 -5.77 -8.22 -4.83
N PRO A 146 -4.70 -7.42 -4.64
CA PRO A 146 -4.61 -6.13 -5.29
C PRO A 146 -4.44 -6.29 -6.80
N PRO A 147 -5.08 -5.45 -7.64
CA PRO A 147 -4.79 -5.40 -9.05
C PRO A 147 -3.34 -4.99 -9.30
N VAL A 148 -2.79 -5.46 -10.39
CA VAL A 148 -1.43 -5.11 -10.81
C VAL A 148 -1.51 -3.95 -11.79
N PHE A 149 -1.53 -2.73 -11.25
CA PHE A 149 -1.40 -1.54 -12.06
C PHE A 149 0.04 -1.34 -12.51
N ILE A 150 0.22 -1.01 -13.77
CA ILE A 150 1.50 -0.63 -14.34
C ILE A 150 1.42 0.76 -14.98
N ARG A 151 2.52 1.50 -14.90
CA ARG A 151 2.73 2.74 -15.62
C ARG A 151 3.62 2.45 -16.82
N VAL A 152 3.12 2.77 -18.01
CA VAL A 152 3.84 2.62 -19.27
C VAL A 152 4.95 3.66 -19.36
N ASN A 153 6.16 3.26 -19.72
CA ASN A 153 7.25 4.18 -19.98
C ASN A 153 7.09 4.79 -21.39
N GLY A 154 6.53 5.99 -21.42
CA GLY A 154 6.25 6.72 -22.68
C GLY A 154 7.46 7.09 -23.51
N ALA A 155 8.69 7.03 -22.94
CA ALA A 155 9.93 7.23 -23.68
C ALA A 155 10.33 5.98 -24.52
N LYS A 156 9.78 4.81 -24.20
CA LYS A 156 10.15 3.53 -24.84
C LYS A 156 9.02 2.89 -25.65
N THR A 157 7.76 3.18 -25.32
CA THR A 157 6.62 2.50 -25.95
C THR A 157 5.32 3.28 -25.75
N THR A 158 4.30 2.92 -26.52
CA THR A 158 2.94 3.39 -26.30
C THR A 158 2.14 2.35 -25.49
N PRO A 159 1.02 2.74 -24.85
CA PRO A 159 0.15 1.76 -24.17
C PRO A 159 -0.36 0.64 -25.09
N MET A 160 -0.63 0.95 -26.35
CA MET A 160 -1.11 -0.01 -27.33
C MET A 160 -0.02 -1.03 -27.69
N ASP A 161 1.17 -0.55 -28.07
CA ASP A 161 2.30 -1.41 -28.43
C ASP A 161 2.74 -2.30 -27.25
N LEU A 162 2.65 -1.75 -26.01
CA LEU A 162 2.95 -2.53 -24.81
C LEU A 162 1.90 -3.63 -24.59
N GLN A 163 0.61 -3.35 -24.80
CA GLN A 163 -0.45 -4.38 -24.68
C GLN A 163 -0.23 -5.53 -25.66
N GLU A 164 0.12 -5.23 -26.91
CA GLU A 164 0.45 -6.23 -27.92
C GLU A 164 1.69 -7.04 -27.53
N SER A 165 2.75 -6.37 -27.08
CA SER A 165 3.98 -7.04 -26.62
C SER A 165 3.75 -7.91 -25.39
N LEU A 166 2.97 -7.46 -24.41
CA LEU A 166 2.59 -8.26 -23.23
C LEU A 166 1.82 -9.54 -23.64
N LEU A 167 0.91 -9.43 -24.59
CA LEU A 167 0.16 -10.59 -25.07
C LEU A 167 1.06 -11.56 -25.84
N ARG A 168 1.87 -11.05 -26.77
CA ARG A 168 2.74 -11.84 -27.65
C ARG A 168 3.89 -12.51 -26.88
N ASP A 169 4.62 -11.72 -26.07
CA ASP A 169 5.90 -12.13 -25.50
C ASP A 169 5.71 -12.75 -24.10
N GLU A 170 4.74 -12.29 -23.31
CA GLU A 170 4.51 -12.74 -21.93
C GLU A 170 3.17 -13.49 -21.75
N GLN A 171 2.36 -13.66 -22.77
CA GLN A 171 1.02 -14.25 -22.72
C GLN A 171 0.16 -13.63 -21.59
N THR A 172 0.30 -12.31 -21.42
CA THR A 172 -0.34 -11.54 -20.37
C THR A 172 -1.34 -10.56 -20.98
N HIS A 173 -2.61 -10.76 -20.67
CA HIS A 173 -3.66 -9.79 -21.01
C HIS A 173 -3.57 -8.59 -20.10
N SER A 174 -3.86 -7.42 -20.66
CA SER A 174 -3.95 -6.17 -19.91
C SER A 174 -5.18 -5.35 -20.35
N GLU A 175 -5.70 -4.55 -19.43
CA GLU A 175 -6.78 -3.60 -19.68
C GLU A 175 -6.27 -2.18 -19.47
N LYS A 176 -6.92 -1.19 -20.07
CA LYS A 176 -6.60 0.21 -19.84
C LYS A 176 -7.08 0.62 -18.46
N GLY A 177 -6.21 1.25 -17.67
CA GLY A 177 -6.61 2.00 -16.48
C GLY A 177 -7.30 3.32 -16.87
N ASN A 178 -7.86 4.01 -15.87
CA ASN A 178 -8.52 5.29 -16.09
C ASN A 178 -7.54 6.47 -16.20
N LEU A 179 -6.25 6.24 -15.90
CA LEU A 179 -5.20 7.23 -16.05
C LEU A 179 -4.44 6.99 -17.37
N LYS A 180 -4.09 8.06 -18.08
CA LYS A 180 -3.30 7.98 -19.32
C LYS A 180 -1.97 7.26 -19.04
N GLY A 181 -1.64 6.27 -19.86
CA GLY A 181 -0.42 5.47 -19.67
C GLY A 181 -0.49 4.43 -18.55
N CYS A 182 -1.65 4.24 -17.92
CA CYS A 182 -1.86 3.19 -16.93
C CYS A 182 -2.52 1.97 -17.58
N LEU A 183 -1.97 0.77 -17.31
CA LEU A 183 -2.59 -0.51 -17.67
C LEU A 183 -2.77 -1.36 -16.42
N ILE A 184 -3.70 -2.32 -16.48
CA ILE A 184 -3.99 -3.31 -15.44
C ILE A 184 -3.66 -4.69 -15.99
N LEU A 185 -2.67 -5.35 -15.41
CA LEU A 185 -2.29 -6.70 -15.81
C LEU A 185 -3.22 -7.74 -15.20
N LYS A 186 -3.61 -8.73 -15.98
CA LYS A 186 -4.41 -9.88 -15.52
C LYS A 186 -3.57 -11.00 -14.89
N LYS A 187 -2.25 -10.93 -15.01
CA LYS A 187 -1.29 -11.85 -14.37
C LYS A 187 -0.14 -11.04 -13.77
N HIS A 188 0.60 -11.67 -12.86
CA HIS A 188 1.86 -11.10 -12.40
C HIS A 188 2.85 -10.93 -13.56
N PRO A 189 3.54 -9.78 -13.65
CA PRO A 189 4.49 -9.49 -14.72
C PRO A 189 5.63 -10.52 -14.76
N ASP A 190 6.19 -10.69 -15.93
CA ASP A 190 7.43 -11.43 -16.08
C ASP A 190 8.60 -10.59 -15.54
N MET A 191 9.28 -11.12 -14.52
CA MET A 191 10.41 -10.47 -13.83
C MET A 191 11.75 -11.05 -14.30
N SER A 192 11.77 -11.84 -15.40
CA SER A 192 13.02 -12.34 -15.99
C SER A 192 13.86 -11.18 -16.54
N PRO A 193 15.18 -11.36 -16.69
CA PRO A 193 16.05 -10.32 -17.28
C PRO A 193 15.65 -9.93 -18.71
N GLU A 194 15.03 -10.83 -19.46
CA GLU A 194 14.58 -10.64 -20.84
C GLU A 194 13.18 -10.02 -20.91
N GLY A 195 12.42 -10.04 -19.80
CA GLY A 195 11.03 -9.57 -19.73
C GLY A 195 10.90 -8.06 -19.98
N LEU A 196 9.72 -7.65 -20.40
CA LEU A 196 9.41 -6.24 -20.70
C LEU A 196 9.59 -5.33 -19.48
N PHE A 197 9.36 -5.86 -18.27
CA PHE A 197 9.64 -5.14 -17.03
C PHE A 197 11.15 -4.83 -16.89
N ALA A 198 12.02 -5.83 -16.99
CA ALA A 198 13.45 -5.66 -16.83
C ALA A 198 14.05 -4.72 -17.90
N ARG A 199 13.49 -4.75 -19.11
CA ARG A 199 13.86 -3.85 -20.23
C ARG A 199 13.32 -2.42 -20.04
N GLY A 200 12.54 -2.15 -19.01
CA GLY A 200 12.07 -0.81 -18.64
C GLY A 200 10.92 -0.27 -19.49
N PHE A 201 10.13 -1.11 -20.13
CA PHE A 201 8.94 -0.69 -20.89
C PHE A 201 7.81 -0.21 -19.97
N TYR A 202 7.82 -0.63 -18.72
CA TYR A 202 6.85 -0.22 -17.71
C TYR A 202 7.41 -0.36 -16.30
N THR A 203 6.70 0.21 -15.34
CA THR A 203 6.92 -0.02 -13.91
C THR A 203 5.62 -0.35 -13.20
N ILE A 204 5.70 -1.14 -12.11
CA ILE A 204 4.55 -1.47 -11.28
C ILE A 204 4.31 -0.29 -10.34
N GLN A 205 3.13 0.32 -10.44
CA GLN A 205 2.73 1.43 -9.57
C GLN A 205 1.21 1.51 -9.50
N ASP A 206 0.65 1.53 -8.29
CA ASP A 206 -0.80 1.72 -8.11
C ASP A 206 -1.27 3.04 -8.71
N GLN A 207 -2.47 3.04 -9.29
CA GLN A 207 -3.01 4.22 -9.98
C GLN A 207 -3.19 5.42 -9.04
N ALA A 208 -3.54 5.19 -7.75
CA ALA A 208 -3.59 6.27 -6.75
C ALA A 208 -2.22 6.91 -6.54
N SER A 209 -1.15 6.10 -6.45
CA SER A 209 0.22 6.59 -6.36
C SER A 209 0.67 7.34 -7.62
N GLN A 210 0.20 6.93 -8.82
CA GLN A 210 0.46 7.66 -10.06
C GLN A 210 -0.14 9.06 -10.05
N LEU A 211 -1.35 9.25 -9.48
CA LEU A 211 -2.02 10.56 -9.39
C LEU A 211 -1.21 11.61 -8.63
N ILE A 212 -0.37 11.20 -7.67
CA ILE A 212 0.41 12.14 -6.87
C ILE A 212 1.37 12.95 -7.73
N SER A 213 1.99 12.35 -8.75
CA SER A 213 2.91 13.07 -9.65
C SER A 213 2.22 14.17 -10.46
N TYR A 214 0.92 14.01 -10.76
CA TYR A 214 0.13 15.08 -11.40
C TYR A 214 -0.03 16.30 -10.49
N LEU A 215 -0.10 16.09 -9.17
CA LEU A 215 -0.27 17.17 -8.21
C LEU A 215 0.96 18.08 -8.11
N VAL A 216 2.14 17.60 -8.50
CA VAL A 216 3.40 18.36 -8.42
C VAL A 216 3.42 19.55 -9.38
N ASN A 217 2.64 19.52 -10.48
CA ASN A 217 2.56 20.60 -11.47
C ASN A 217 3.94 21.01 -11.98
N LEU A 218 4.57 20.08 -12.68
CA LEU A 218 5.94 20.22 -13.19
C LEU A 218 6.06 21.40 -14.17
N GLN A 219 6.89 22.37 -13.83
CA GLN A 219 7.22 23.51 -14.70
C GLN A 219 8.65 23.33 -15.23
N PRO A 220 8.95 23.78 -16.46
CA PRO A 220 10.32 23.79 -16.94
C PRO A 220 11.26 24.52 -15.97
N GLU A 221 12.48 24.03 -15.83
CA GLU A 221 13.55 24.54 -14.96
C GLU A 221 13.23 24.48 -13.44
N ALA A 222 12.06 23.96 -13.04
CA ALA A 222 11.72 23.82 -11.63
C ALA A 222 12.69 22.86 -10.91
N THR A 223 13.13 23.26 -9.71
CA THR A 223 13.86 22.38 -8.78
C THR A 223 12.88 21.75 -7.81
N ILE A 224 12.87 20.43 -7.75
CA ILE A 224 11.91 19.63 -6.99
C ILE A 224 12.66 18.68 -6.07
N VAL A 225 12.34 18.69 -4.78
CA VAL A 225 12.82 17.72 -3.81
C VAL A 225 11.77 16.62 -3.64
N ASP A 226 12.15 15.37 -3.86
CA ASP A 226 11.42 14.18 -3.39
C ASP A 226 11.98 13.81 -2.02
N ALA A 227 11.21 14.11 -0.97
CA ALA A 227 11.66 14.08 0.43
C ALA A 227 11.81 12.65 0.99
N ALA A 228 11.22 11.66 0.35
CA ALA A 228 11.31 10.24 0.70
C ALA A 228 11.15 9.41 -0.57
N ALA A 229 12.18 9.41 -1.41
CA ALA A 229 12.12 8.86 -2.75
C ALA A 229 11.78 7.36 -2.81
N GLY A 230 12.02 6.64 -1.70
CA GLY A 230 11.69 5.23 -1.57
C GLY A 230 12.26 4.40 -2.72
N PRO A 231 11.48 3.46 -3.32
CA PRO A 231 11.95 2.65 -4.44
C PRO A 231 11.89 3.38 -5.81
N GLY A 232 11.65 4.71 -5.84
CA GLY A 232 11.69 5.53 -7.04
C GLY A 232 10.43 5.60 -7.89
N GLY A 233 9.29 5.12 -7.40
CA GLY A 233 8.04 5.08 -8.19
C GLY A 233 7.52 6.47 -8.59
N LYS A 234 7.35 7.39 -7.63
CA LYS A 234 6.92 8.78 -7.87
C LYS A 234 8.03 9.60 -8.52
N LEU A 235 9.28 9.42 -8.06
CA LEU A 235 10.46 10.06 -8.62
C LEU A 235 10.58 9.84 -10.13
N THR A 236 10.56 8.59 -10.58
CA THR A 236 10.66 8.25 -12.01
C THR A 236 9.45 8.68 -12.82
N HIS A 237 8.26 8.78 -12.18
CA HIS A 237 7.09 9.34 -12.84
C HIS A 237 7.25 10.85 -13.09
N MET A 238 7.82 11.58 -12.13
CA MET A 238 8.17 13.00 -12.35
C MET A 238 9.21 13.16 -13.46
N CYS A 239 10.22 12.26 -13.56
CA CYS A 239 11.16 12.26 -14.67
C CYS A 239 10.46 12.12 -16.02
N GLU A 240 9.56 11.13 -16.16
CA GLU A 240 8.81 10.91 -17.40
C GLU A 240 7.98 12.15 -17.80
N MET A 241 7.22 12.69 -16.83
CA MET A 241 6.37 13.85 -17.07
C MET A 241 7.17 15.14 -17.35
N GLY A 242 8.32 15.30 -16.70
CA GLY A 242 9.18 16.47 -16.83
C GLY A 242 10.04 16.49 -18.10
N GLN A 243 10.18 15.36 -18.80
CA GLN A 243 10.89 15.22 -20.07
C GLN A 243 12.29 15.85 -20.07
N GLY A 244 13.05 15.69 -19.00
CA GLY A 244 14.39 16.26 -18.85
C GLY A 244 14.44 17.78 -18.60
N LYS A 245 13.31 18.46 -18.46
CA LYS A 245 13.21 19.90 -18.26
C LYS A 245 13.13 20.34 -16.80
N ILE A 246 13.26 19.43 -15.86
CA ILE A 246 13.19 19.68 -14.41
C ILE A 246 14.46 19.19 -13.72
N LYS A 247 14.77 19.75 -12.56
CA LYS A 247 15.84 19.29 -11.66
C LYS A 247 15.22 18.53 -10.49
N LEU A 248 15.60 17.27 -10.31
CA LEU A 248 15.10 16.42 -9.23
C LEU A 248 16.20 16.17 -8.20
N ILE A 249 15.86 16.33 -6.93
CA ILE A 249 16.70 15.97 -5.79
C ILE A 249 15.98 14.87 -5.03
N ALA A 250 16.56 13.68 -5.03
CA ALA A 250 15.98 12.50 -4.36
C ALA A 250 16.64 12.30 -3.01
N VAL A 251 15.91 12.55 -1.92
CA VAL A 251 16.40 12.33 -0.56
C VAL A 251 15.84 11.00 -0.04
N GLU A 252 16.72 10.12 0.45
CA GLU A 252 16.34 8.83 1.02
C GLU A 252 17.37 8.38 2.07
N LYS A 253 16.88 8.02 3.26
CA LYS A 253 17.74 7.58 4.37
C LYS A 253 18.04 6.08 4.38
N SER A 254 17.26 5.30 3.67
CA SER A 254 17.46 3.85 3.58
C SER A 254 18.34 3.51 2.39
N GLY A 255 19.57 3.02 2.65
CA GLY A 255 20.48 2.59 1.59
C GLY A 255 19.85 1.58 0.62
N PRO A 256 19.16 0.52 1.10
CA PRO A 256 18.47 -0.41 0.22
C PRO A 256 17.34 0.22 -0.61
N GLN A 257 16.63 1.23 -0.12
CA GLN A 257 15.60 1.94 -0.89
C GLN A 257 16.23 2.87 -1.93
N MET A 258 17.27 3.61 -1.56
CA MET A 258 18.05 4.43 -2.48
C MET A 258 18.57 3.61 -3.66
N GLU A 259 19.15 2.45 -3.38
CA GLU A 259 19.67 1.56 -4.42
C GLU A 259 18.56 1.06 -5.35
N ARG A 260 17.39 0.70 -4.81
CA ARG A 260 16.21 0.34 -5.61
C ARG A 260 15.73 1.50 -6.47
N ALA A 261 15.74 2.72 -5.93
CA ALA A 261 15.37 3.92 -6.69
C ALA A 261 16.31 4.15 -7.86
N ARG A 262 17.62 4.03 -7.65
CA ARG A 262 18.65 4.14 -8.71
C ARG A 262 18.44 3.07 -9.79
N GLN A 263 18.31 1.81 -9.38
CA GLN A 263 18.04 0.71 -10.31
C GLN A 263 16.75 0.92 -11.11
N THR A 264 15.69 1.45 -10.47
CA THR A 264 14.44 1.79 -11.15
C THR A 264 14.63 2.91 -12.16
N ALA A 265 15.36 3.97 -11.79
CA ALA A 265 15.64 5.09 -12.67
C ALA A 265 16.49 4.67 -13.88
N THR A 266 17.58 3.93 -13.67
CA THR A 266 18.44 3.40 -14.74
C THR A 266 17.67 2.47 -15.67
N ARG A 267 16.90 1.54 -15.14
CA ARG A 267 16.06 0.60 -15.90
C ARG A 267 15.06 1.34 -16.82
N LEU A 268 14.47 2.41 -16.32
CA LEU A 268 13.52 3.24 -17.08
C LEU A 268 14.19 4.25 -18.00
N GLY A 269 15.50 4.50 -17.84
CA GLY A 269 16.26 5.49 -18.64
C GLY A 269 16.10 6.93 -18.12
N HIS A 270 15.98 7.11 -16.80
CA HIS A 270 15.74 8.39 -16.15
C HIS A 270 16.80 8.79 -15.11
N ASP A 271 18.01 8.26 -15.22
CA ASP A 271 19.08 8.44 -14.22
C ASP A 271 19.93 9.72 -14.39
N THR A 272 19.79 10.45 -15.50
CA THR A 272 20.67 11.55 -15.84
C THR A 272 20.37 12.89 -15.17
N ASN A 273 19.14 13.11 -14.67
CA ASN A 273 18.68 14.39 -14.14
C ASN A 273 18.26 14.33 -12.66
N ILE A 274 18.82 13.39 -11.90
CA ILE A 274 18.51 13.19 -10.50
C ILE A 274 19.77 13.41 -9.66
N GLU A 275 19.70 14.35 -8.74
CA GLU A 275 20.67 14.48 -7.65
C GLU A 275 20.26 13.52 -6.52
N TRP A 276 21.15 12.60 -6.17
CA TRP A 276 20.91 11.58 -5.16
C TRP A 276 21.50 11.97 -3.81
N VAL A 277 20.68 12.15 -2.80
CA VAL A 277 21.06 12.55 -1.44
C VAL A 277 20.74 11.43 -0.45
N PHE A 278 21.78 10.74 0.02
CA PHE A 278 21.63 9.72 1.07
C PHE A 278 21.64 10.40 2.44
N SER A 279 20.46 10.74 2.95
CA SER A 279 20.28 11.45 4.23
C SER A 279 18.89 11.22 4.79
N ASP A 280 18.71 11.40 6.11
CA ASP A 280 17.36 11.65 6.63
C ASP A 280 16.89 13.02 6.09
N PHE A 281 15.64 13.10 5.69
CA PHE A 281 15.07 14.35 5.16
C PHE A 281 15.16 15.49 6.20
N MET A 282 15.03 15.18 7.49
CA MET A 282 15.15 16.17 8.56
C MET A 282 16.55 16.78 8.70
N ASP A 283 17.58 16.08 8.23
CA ASP A 283 18.98 16.53 8.24
C ASP A 283 19.42 17.17 6.91
N TYR A 284 18.56 17.11 5.90
CA TYR A 284 18.86 17.68 4.58
C TYR A 284 18.32 19.10 4.42
N THR A 285 19.14 19.98 3.91
CA THR A 285 18.73 21.33 3.49
C THR A 285 19.35 21.62 2.11
N PRO A 286 18.54 21.94 1.09
CA PRO A 286 19.08 22.29 -0.22
C PRO A 286 19.88 23.61 -0.14
N LYS A 287 20.88 23.75 -1.01
CA LYS A 287 21.72 24.97 -1.08
C LYS A 287 20.88 26.22 -1.34
N ASP A 288 19.95 26.12 -2.26
CA ASP A 288 19.00 27.19 -2.61
C ASP A 288 17.57 26.73 -2.35
N LYS A 289 16.67 27.68 -2.07
CA LYS A 289 15.25 27.37 -1.95
C LYS A 289 14.71 26.73 -3.24
N VAL A 290 13.76 25.82 -3.10
CA VAL A 290 13.23 25.01 -4.20
C VAL A 290 11.80 25.41 -4.60
N ASP A 291 11.42 25.03 -5.79
CA ASP A 291 10.09 25.37 -6.33
C ASP A 291 9.02 24.40 -5.82
N ARG A 292 9.39 23.12 -5.59
CA ARG A 292 8.47 22.08 -5.14
C ARG A 292 9.14 21.14 -4.13
N VAL A 293 8.34 20.67 -3.18
CA VAL A 293 8.68 19.52 -2.32
C VAL A 293 7.58 18.49 -2.43
N LEU A 294 7.89 17.30 -2.89
CA LEU A 294 7.03 16.13 -2.76
C LEU A 294 7.37 15.44 -1.44
N LEU A 295 6.45 15.47 -0.50
CA LEU A 295 6.56 14.79 0.79
C LEU A 295 5.60 13.61 0.82
N ASP A 296 6.07 12.44 0.35
CA ASP A 296 5.36 11.16 0.55
C ASP A 296 5.70 10.65 1.95
N ALA A 297 4.92 11.12 2.92
CA ALA A 297 5.28 11.01 4.33
C ALA A 297 5.16 9.57 4.87
N PRO A 298 6.03 9.17 5.81
CA PRO A 298 5.82 7.94 6.56
C PRO A 298 4.47 7.98 7.28
N CYS A 299 3.68 6.92 7.13
CA CYS A 299 2.30 6.86 7.59
C CYS A 299 1.93 5.46 8.08
N THR A 300 0.72 5.31 8.60
CA THR A 300 0.22 4.00 9.04
C THR A 300 0.11 2.97 7.91
N GLY A 301 -0.06 3.40 6.66
CA GLY A 301 -0.27 2.50 5.53
C GLY A 301 -1.64 1.80 5.57
N LEU A 302 -2.62 2.34 6.29
CA LEU A 302 -3.96 1.74 6.39
C LEU A 302 -4.73 1.76 5.07
N GLY A 303 -4.29 2.53 4.08
CA GLY A 303 -4.84 2.51 2.72
C GLY A 303 -4.38 1.35 1.86
N VAL A 304 -3.29 0.65 2.24
CA VAL A 304 -2.65 -0.40 1.44
C VAL A 304 -2.67 -1.78 2.11
N LEU A 305 -3.60 -2.01 3.03
CA LEU A 305 -3.70 -3.27 3.80
C LEU A 305 -3.86 -4.52 2.94
N ARG A 306 -4.43 -4.40 1.75
CA ARG A 306 -4.54 -5.53 0.82
C ARG A 306 -3.18 -5.99 0.27
N ARG A 307 -2.19 -5.07 0.17
CA ARG A 307 -0.81 -5.35 -0.24
C ARG A 307 0.06 -5.77 0.94
N HIS A 308 -0.24 -5.22 2.12
CA HIS A 308 0.49 -5.37 3.37
C HIS A 308 -0.43 -5.88 4.49
N PRO A 309 -0.96 -7.12 4.40
CA PRO A 309 -1.94 -7.64 5.36
C PRO A 309 -1.40 -7.76 6.79
N GLU A 310 -0.06 -7.84 6.96
CA GLU A 310 0.62 -7.77 8.25
C GLU A 310 0.33 -6.46 8.99
N GLY A 311 0.12 -5.38 8.24
CA GLY A 311 -0.20 -4.06 8.78
C GLY A 311 -1.45 -4.05 9.66
N LYS A 312 -2.42 -4.95 9.42
CA LYS A 312 -3.60 -5.12 10.28
C LYS A 312 -3.22 -5.44 11.74
N TRP A 313 -2.14 -6.21 11.93
CA TRP A 313 -1.78 -6.82 13.21
C TRP A 313 -0.60 -6.14 13.91
N GLN A 314 0.18 -5.38 13.15
CA GLN A 314 1.36 -4.66 13.65
C GLN A 314 1.05 -3.23 14.08
N LYS A 315 -0.07 -2.66 13.63
CA LYS A 315 -0.48 -1.29 13.95
C LYS A 315 -1.36 -1.26 15.19
N ALA A 316 -1.24 -0.16 15.93
CA ALA A 316 -2.09 0.18 17.06
C ALA A 316 -2.68 1.58 16.86
N GLU A 317 -3.77 1.89 17.52
CA GLU A 317 -4.44 3.18 17.40
C GLU A 317 -3.54 4.35 17.84
N SER A 318 -2.72 4.14 18.89
CA SER A 318 -1.74 5.13 19.36
C SER A 318 -0.72 5.52 18.29
N GLY A 319 -0.30 4.57 17.45
CA GLY A 319 0.65 4.79 16.37
C GLY A 319 0.18 5.76 15.29
N ILE A 320 -1.15 5.94 15.13
CA ILE A 320 -1.71 6.94 14.20
C ILE A 320 -1.33 8.35 14.67
N LYS A 321 -1.51 8.64 15.98
CA LYS A 321 -1.19 9.94 16.55
C LYS A 321 0.31 10.23 16.55
N GLU A 322 1.13 9.21 16.88
CA GLU A 322 2.59 9.33 16.87
C GLU A 322 3.12 9.69 15.47
N LEU A 323 2.61 9.00 14.43
CA LEU A 323 2.98 9.30 13.05
C LEU A 323 2.45 10.67 12.59
N ALA A 324 1.24 11.06 13.01
CA ALA A 324 0.70 12.38 12.70
C ALA A 324 1.59 13.51 13.28
N GLU A 325 2.12 13.37 14.50
CA GLU A 325 3.06 14.34 15.06
C GLU A 325 4.42 14.34 14.34
N GLN A 326 4.91 13.19 13.90
CA GLN A 326 6.11 13.12 13.06
C GLN A 326 5.87 13.80 11.70
N GLN A 327 4.72 13.60 11.10
CA GLN A 327 4.34 14.22 9.83
C GLN A 327 4.32 15.75 9.92
N LYS A 328 3.84 16.33 11.04
CA LYS A 328 3.90 17.79 11.27
C LYS A 328 5.33 18.32 11.18
N LYS A 329 6.29 17.66 11.82
CA LYS A 329 7.70 18.07 11.77
C LYS A 329 8.26 18.01 10.35
N LEU A 330 7.92 16.98 9.60
CA LEU A 330 8.32 16.84 8.20
C LEU A 330 7.71 17.94 7.31
N ILE A 331 6.44 18.29 7.54
CA ILE A 331 5.74 19.38 6.86
C ILE A 331 6.43 20.72 7.15
N GLU A 332 6.71 21.03 8.43
CA GLU A 332 7.44 22.26 8.82
C GLU A 332 8.79 22.36 8.12
N HIS A 333 9.52 21.25 8.06
CA HIS A 333 10.83 21.22 7.42
C HIS A 333 10.72 21.40 5.89
N ALA A 334 9.74 20.77 5.25
CA ALA A 334 9.47 20.94 3.83
C ALA A 334 9.10 22.38 3.47
N LEU A 335 8.23 23.03 4.26
CA LEU A 335 7.84 24.44 4.02
C LEU A 335 9.03 25.39 4.10
N LYS A 336 9.99 25.15 5.00
CA LYS A 336 11.23 25.96 5.13
C LYS A 336 12.14 25.89 3.90
N MET A 337 12.02 24.87 3.07
CA MET A 337 12.81 24.72 1.83
C MET A 337 12.26 25.50 0.65
N LEU A 338 11.01 25.90 0.70
CA LEU A 338 10.31 26.49 -0.43
C LEU A 338 10.69 27.96 -0.67
N LYS A 339 10.76 28.34 -1.96
CA LYS A 339 10.71 29.74 -2.39
C LYS A 339 9.34 30.35 -2.06
N PRO A 340 9.22 31.67 -1.94
CA PRO A 340 7.91 32.33 -2.02
C PRO A 340 7.20 31.92 -3.32
N GLY A 341 5.93 31.47 -3.22
CA GLY A 341 5.16 30.90 -4.33
C GLY A 341 5.45 29.41 -4.62
N GLY A 342 6.47 28.84 -3.95
CA GLY A 342 6.75 27.40 -4.04
C GLY A 342 5.68 26.54 -3.36
N GLU A 343 5.62 25.25 -3.68
CA GLU A 343 4.53 24.38 -3.20
C GLU A 343 5.06 23.07 -2.63
N MET A 344 4.45 22.64 -1.52
CA MET A 344 4.58 21.31 -0.97
C MET A 344 3.39 20.46 -1.39
N ILE A 345 3.67 19.30 -1.95
CA ILE A 345 2.70 18.24 -2.22
C ILE A 345 2.88 17.19 -1.13
N TYR A 346 1.93 17.12 -0.21
CA TYR A 346 1.90 16.12 0.83
C TYR A 346 1.09 14.93 0.38
N SER A 347 1.60 13.71 0.60
CA SER A 347 0.86 12.47 0.31
C SER A 347 1.16 11.39 1.34
N VAL A 348 0.17 10.51 1.56
CA VAL A 348 0.26 9.33 2.42
C VAL A 348 -0.55 8.18 1.82
N CYS A 349 -0.08 6.94 1.97
CA CYS A 349 -0.84 5.73 1.64
C CYS A 349 -1.81 5.36 2.78
N SER A 350 -2.55 6.36 3.24
CA SER A 350 -3.54 6.30 4.31
C SER A 350 -4.71 7.21 3.99
N PHE A 351 -5.88 6.92 4.54
CA PHE A 351 -7.06 7.78 4.51
C PHE A 351 -7.52 8.16 5.93
N GLU A 352 -6.63 8.02 6.91
CA GLU A 352 -6.90 8.44 8.28
C GLU A 352 -6.96 9.97 8.36
N THR A 353 -7.99 10.48 9.02
CA THR A 353 -8.18 11.94 9.17
C THR A 353 -7.00 12.60 9.85
N ASP A 354 -6.40 11.94 10.85
CA ASP A 354 -5.22 12.43 11.57
C ASP A 354 -4.00 12.61 10.66
N GLU A 355 -3.89 11.78 9.62
CA GLU A 355 -2.76 11.79 8.67
C GLU A 355 -3.06 12.59 7.38
N THR A 356 -4.29 13.12 7.22
CA THR A 356 -4.75 13.78 6.01
C THR A 356 -5.38 15.15 6.31
N GLU A 357 -6.71 15.25 6.42
CA GLU A 357 -7.41 16.54 6.60
C GLU A 357 -6.96 17.28 7.86
N SER A 358 -6.65 16.57 8.95
CA SER A 358 -6.17 17.20 10.19
C SER A 358 -4.79 17.82 10.01
N GLN A 359 -3.90 17.22 9.21
CA GLN A 359 -2.61 17.80 8.86
C GLN A 359 -2.80 19.10 8.07
N MET A 360 -3.64 19.08 7.06
CA MET A 360 -3.94 20.26 6.24
C MET A 360 -4.53 21.40 7.07
N ARG A 361 -5.53 21.10 7.93
CA ARG A 361 -6.13 22.09 8.82
C ARG A 361 -5.12 22.65 9.82
N TRP A 362 -4.25 21.81 10.35
CA TRP A 362 -3.17 22.22 11.25
C TRP A 362 -2.20 23.19 10.55
N VAL A 363 -1.74 22.88 9.34
CA VAL A 363 -0.90 23.81 8.55
C VAL A 363 -1.58 25.16 8.37
N LYS A 364 -2.85 25.15 7.97
CA LYS A 364 -3.62 26.38 7.78
C LYS A 364 -3.75 27.19 9.07
N SER A 365 -4.00 26.54 10.20
CA SER A 365 -4.13 27.23 11.48
C SER A 365 -2.80 27.75 12.04
N THR A 366 -1.70 27.05 11.78
CA THR A 366 -0.37 27.40 12.29
C THR A 366 0.26 28.55 11.49
N TYR A 367 0.12 28.55 10.19
CA TYR A 367 0.81 29.48 9.30
C TYR A 367 -0.09 30.60 8.76
N GLY A 368 -1.41 30.50 8.93
CA GLY A 368 -2.37 31.55 8.54
C GLY A 368 -2.18 32.03 7.10
N ASP A 369 -1.97 33.32 6.94
CA ASP A 369 -1.84 33.98 5.62
C ASP A 369 -0.52 33.67 4.90
N GLN A 370 0.47 33.06 5.58
CA GLN A 370 1.73 32.64 4.95
C GLN A 370 1.56 31.43 4.02
N VAL A 371 0.43 30.75 4.09
CA VAL A 371 0.14 29.57 3.26
C VAL A 371 -1.19 29.69 2.53
N GLU A 372 -1.31 28.95 1.46
CA GLU A 372 -2.56 28.78 0.71
C GLU A 372 -2.78 27.29 0.44
N VAL A 373 -3.98 26.79 0.72
CA VAL A 373 -4.38 25.44 0.28
C VAL A 373 -4.77 25.51 -1.19
N VAL A 374 -3.99 24.84 -2.03
CA VAL A 374 -4.22 24.80 -3.48
C VAL A 374 -5.12 23.63 -3.81
N SER A 375 -6.16 23.86 -4.61
CA SER A 375 -7.08 22.79 -4.99
C SER A 375 -6.40 21.78 -5.95
N PRO A 376 -6.45 20.49 -5.66
CA PRO A 376 -5.98 19.44 -6.58
C PRO A 376 -6.79 19.35 -7.88
N VAL A 377 -8.02 19.87 -7.89
CA VAL A 377 -8.98 19.74 -9.01
C VAL A 377 -8.41 20.22 -10.34
N SER A 378 -7.65 21.32 -10.36
CA SER A 378 -7.06 21.88 -11.58
C SER A 378 -5.89 21.05 -12.15
N ARG A 379 -5.38 20.10 -11.38
CA ARG A 379 -4.19 19.30 -11.74
C ARG A 379 -4.51 17.85 -12.07
N LEU A 380 -5.67 17.40 -11.63
CA LEU A 380 -6.11 16.03 -11.87
C LEU A 380 -6.86 15.92 -13.20
N PRO A 381 -6.72 14.80 -13.92
CA PRO A 381 -7.61 14.48 -15.02
C PRO A 381 -9.08 14.48 -14.54
N ASP A 382 -10.01 14.90 -15.38
CA ASP A 382 -11.41 15.11 -15.03
C ASP A 382 -12.05 13.94 -14.29
N TYR A 383 -11.74 12.74 -14.75
CA TYR A 383 -12.23 11.51 -14.16
C TYR A 383 -11.91 11.37 -12.66
N PHE A 384 -10.77 11.88 -12.19
CA PHE A 384 -10.32 11.73 -10.79
C PHE A 384 -10.69 12.89 -9.88
N LYS A 385 -11.26 13.98 -10.42
CA LYS A 385 -11.71 15.15 -9.62
C LYS A 385 -12.75 14.76 -8.55
N ARG A 386 -13.52 13.71 -8.79
CA ARG A 386 -14.50 13.15 -7.83
C ARG A 386 -13.90 12.65 -6.52
N TYR A 387 -12.61 12.38 -6.48
CA TYR A 387 -11.89 11.98 -5.27
C TYR A 387 -11.39 13.18 -4.45
N VAL A 388 -11.62 14.41 -4.89
CA VAL A 388 -11.25 15.61 -4.14
C VAL A 388 -12.39 16.02 -3.21
N THR A 389 -12.08 16.12 -1.92
CA THR A 389 -13.04 16.55 -0.91
C THR A 389 -13.35 18.06 -1.01
N ARG A 390 -14.41 18.51 -0.32
CA ARG A 390 -14.74 19.94 -0.22
C ARG A 390 -13.63 20.78 0.42
N GLU A 391 -12.75 20.16 1.19
CA GLU A 391 -11.59 20.80 1.83
C GLU A 391 -10.33 20.81 0.94
N ASN A 392 -10.45 20.45 -0.35
CA ASN A 392 -9.33 20.36 -1.29
C ASN A 392 -8.28 19.29 -0.92
N VAL A 393 -8.70 18.18 -0.34
CA VAL A 393 -7.87 16.99 -0.12
C VAL A 393 -8.26 15.94 -1.15
N LEU A 394 -7.29 15.40 -1.89
CA LEU A 394 -7.47 14.17 -2.65
C LEU A 394 -7.60 13.02 -1.64
N MET A 395 -8.74 12.32 -1.64
CA MET A 395 -9.04 11.27 -0.70
C MET A 395 -9.59 10.04 -1.42
N ILE A 396 -8.82 8.96 -1.41
CA ILE A 396 -9.17 7.68 -2.02
C ILE A 396 -9.30 6.65 -0.90
N TYR A 397 -10.48 6.07 -0.77
CA TYR A 397 -10.75 5.04 0.23
C TYR A 397 -10.60 3.64 -0.38
N ALA A 398 -10.25 2.65 0.44
CA ALA A 398 -10.33 1.24 0.03
C ALA A 398 -11.73 0.89 -0.46
N GLY A 399 -11.83 -0.03 -1.43
CA GLY A 399 -13.11 -0.40 -2.04
C GLY A 399 -13.75 0.72 -2.86
N ASN A 400 -12.93 1.59 -3.46
CA ASN A 400 -13.38 2.54 -4.46
C ASN A 400 -13.68 1.81 -5.80
N GLN A 401 -14.45 2.48 -6.66
CA GLN A 401 -14.91 1.88 -7.92
C GLN A 401 -13.79 1.61 -8.96
N ASP A 402 -12.61 2.21 -8.77
CA ASP A 402 -11.45 2.04 -9.66
C ASP A 402 -10.46 1.00 -9.11
N ASP A 403 -10.82 0.37 -8.03
CA ASP A 403 -10.01 -0.65 -7.33
C ASP A 403 -8.57 -0.20 -7.04
N MET A 404 -8.42 1.11 -6.76
CA MET A 404 -7.16 1.72 -6.35
C MET A 404 -6.89 1.50 -4.86
N ASP A 405 -5.64 1.62 -4.46
CA ASP A 405 -5.26 1.68 -3.05
C ASP A 405 -5.81 2.95 -2.37
N GLY A 406 -5.96 2.89 -1.05
CA GLY A 406 -6.35 4.04 -0.25
C GLY A 406 -5.20 5.06 -0.16
N PHE A 407 -5.51 6.35 -0.40
CA PHE A 407 -4.53 7.42 -0.45
C PHE A 407 -5.12 8.74 0.01
N GLY A 408 -4.28 9.59 0.64
CA GLY A 408 -4.61 10.96 0.97
C GLY A 408 -3.53 11.91 0.49
N ALA A 409 -3.90 13.08 -0.09
CA ALA A 409 -2.94 14.09 -0.50
C ALA A 409 -3.56 15.50 -0.51
N PHE A 410 -2.72 16.51 -0.23
CA PHE A 410 -3.08 17.92 -0.36
C PHE A 410 -1.89 18.76 -0.82
N ILE A 411 -2.15 19.99 -1.21
CA ILE A 411 -1.15 20.91 -1.75
C ILE A 411 -1.15 22.19 -0.93
N ILE A 412 0.01 22.61 -0.46
CA ILE A 412 0.23 23.88 0.23
C ILE A 412 1.17 24.74 -0.59
N ARG A 413 0.75 25.96 -0.93
CA ARG A 413 1.63 27.00 -1.48
C ARG A 413 2.18 27.86 -0.34
N TRP A 414 3.49 28.02 -0.31
CA TRP A 414 4.18 28.91 0.61
C TRP A 414 4.22 30.32 0.03
N LYS A 415 3.62 31.31 0.68
CA LYS A 415 3.62 32.70 0.21
C LYS A 415 4.85 33.50 0.66
N GLY A 416 5.63 32.93 1.58
CA GLY A 416 6.75 33.62 2.24
C GLY A 416 6.43 34.06 3.66
N ALA A 417 7.46 34.38 4.42
CA ALA A 417 7.26 35.11 5.67
C ALA A 417 6.82 36.54 5.35
N PRO A 418 5.98 37.17 6.20
CA PRO A 418 5.52 38.53 5.99
C PRO A 418 6.68 39.52 6.04
#